data_68dd1f4b371c061d22c023a8128a8fd1
#
_entry.id   68dd1f4b371c061d22c023a8128a8fd1
#
_cell.length_a   1.000
_cell.length_b   1.000
_cell.length_c   1.000
_cell.angle_alpha   90.00
_cell.angle_beta   90.00
_cell.angle_gamma   90.00
#
_symmetry.space_group_name_H-M   'P 1'
#
loop_
_entity.id
_entity.type
_entity.pdbx_description
1 polymer ?
#
loop_
_entity_poly.entity_id
_entity_poly.type
_entity_poly.pdbx_seq_one_letter_code
_entity_poly.pdbx_strand_id
1 'polypeptide(L)'
;LSEAFLDLNRVYTMHTGHNIQYTGAFAGAIGKSLLAEKSRTEIFGARGLDLAKNMRKKGISIVFEPLCFTDYVIVTPKGNPAGIRDLKDMAEPGVRVMLPLGASPPGSASVKGVMKLSGLTDGIMKNLIAENACVISMMCDLVEGKADVSIIEKRLTTHDRFKDRIEYFDIPAQFVPPAPLTFTINTMKYVQDRALAADYIEFTRSQEGQQILENHGFTSVHS
;
A
#
# COMPACT_ATOMS: atom_id res chain seq x y z
N LEU A 1 1.72 3.41 5.25
CA LEU A 1 2.72 4.43 4.90
C LEU A 1 2.93 5.46 6.03
N SER A 2 1.87 5.79 6.80
CA SER A 2 2.01 6.77 7.90
C SER A 2 3.03 6.33 8.94
N GLU A 3 3.00 5.09 9.39
CA GLU A 3 3.96 4.54 10.36
C GLU A 3 5.39 4.59 9.82
N ALA A 4 5.58 4.20 8.56
CA ALA A 4 6.89 4.28 7.92
C ALA A 4 7.42 5.72 7.84
N PHE A 5 6.56 6.70 7.51
CA PHE A 5 6.98 8.10 7.53
C PHE A 5 7.31 8.62 8.92
N LEU A 6 6.63 8.17 9.97
CA LEU A 6 6.99 8.55 11.34
C LEU A 6 8.39 8.05 11.71
N ASP A 7 8.75 6.82 11.33
CA ASP A 7 10.09 6.28 11.56
C ASP A 7 11.14 6.96 10.68
N LEU A 8 10.87 7.19 9.39
CA LEU A 8 11.74 7.95 8.50
C LEU A 8 12.03 9.35 9.08
N ASN A 9 11.00 10.07 9.49
CA ASN A 9 11.14 11.41 10.06
C ASN A 9 11.95 11.41 11.34
N ARG A 10 11.72 10.42 12.22
CA ARG A 10 12.46 10.28 13.46
C ARG A 10 13.96 10.07 13.20
N VAL A 11 14.31 9.15 12.30
CA VAL A 11 15.71 8.86 11.97
C VAL A 11 16.36 10.05 11.28
N TYR A 12 15.69 10.68 10.32
CA TYR A 12 16.19 11.88 9.65
C TYR A 12 16.45 13.04 10.64
N THR A 13 15.51 13.28 11.56
CA THR A 13 15.69 14.30 12.61
C THR A 13 16.87 13.98 13.52
N MET A 14 17.11 12.71 13.86
CA MET A 14 18.27 12.31 14.67
C MET A 14 19.61 12.58 13.95
N HIS A 15 19.66 12.39 12.63
CA HIS A 15 20.88 12.61 11.84
C HIS A 15 21.16 14.08 11.56
N THR A 16 20.13 14.88 11.32
CA THR A 16 20.29 16.24 10.77
C THR A 16 19.92 17.35 11.76
N GLY A 17 19.16 17.03 12.81
CA GLY A 17 18.56 18.01 13.72
C GLY A 17 17.34 18.73 13.12
N HIS A 18 16.99 18.50 11.86
CA HIS A 18 15.81 19.11 11.24
C HIS A 18 14.53 18.40 11.67
N ASN A 19 13.56 19.17 12.16
CA ASN A 19 12.27 18.65 12.59
C ASN A 19 11.29 18.61 11.41
N ILE A 20 10.72 17.44 11.14
CA ILE A 20 9.74 17.23 10.09
C ILE A 20 8.32 17.30 10.66
N GLN A 21 7.55 18.30 10.26
CA GLN A 21 6.12 18.36 10.58
C GLN A 21 5.35 17.42 9.66
N TYR A 22 4.76 16.37 10.23
CA TYR A 22 4.07 15.34 9.50
C TYR A 22 2.55 15.40 9.70
N THR A 23 1.82 15.31 8.61
CA THR A 23 0.35 15.13 8.62
C THR A 23 -0.03 13.92 7.79
N GLY A 24 -0.54 12.90 8.45
CA GLY A 24 -1.10 11.71 7.81
C GLY A 24 -2.61 11.76 7.74
N ALA A 25 -3.19 11.46 6.59
CA ALA A 25 -4.63 11.31 6.43
C ALA A 25 -4.95 10.36 5.27
N PHE A 26 -6.25 10.11 5.07
CA PHE A 26 -6.72 9.28 3.96
C PHE A 26 -6.27 9.86 2.61
N ALA A 27 -5.52 9.07 1.84
CA ALA A 27 -4.82 9.51 0.61
C ALA A 27 -5.72 10.23 -0.39
N GLY A 28 -6.96 9.74 -0.56
CA GLY A 28 -7.95 10.37 -1.44
C GLY A 28 -8.40 11.76 -0.97
N ALA A 29 -8.50 11.98 0.35
CA ALA A 29 -8.89 13.28 0.91
C ALA A 29 -7.75 14.29 0.79
N ILE A 30 -6.53 13.93 1.20
CA ILE A 30 -5.35 14.80 1.05
C ILE A 30 -5.12 15.12 -0.43
N GLY A 31 -5.13 14.12 -1.31
CA GLY A 31 -4.91 14.32 -2.74
C GLY A 31 -5.91 15.29 -3.36
N LYS A 32 -7.20 15.17 -3.04
CA LYS A 32 -8.24 16.12 -3.48
C LYS A 32 -7.99 17.54 -2.95
N SER A 33 -7.62 17.68 -1.67
CA SER A 33 -7.35 18.96 -1.04
C SER A 33 -6.16 19.67 -1.68
N LEU A 34 -5.07 18.95 -1.93
CA LEU A 34 -3.88 19.48 -2.62
C LEU A 34 -4.18 19.84 -4.06
N LEU A 35 -4.92 19.01 -4.81
CA LEU A 35 -5.32 19.30 -6.20
C LEU A 35 -6.27 20.50 -6.32
N ALA A 36 -7.05 20.78 -5.28
CA ALA A 36 -7.92 21.94 -5.18
C ALA A 36 -7.22 23.16 -4.52
N GLU A 37 -5.93 23.04 -4.19
CA GLU A 37 -5.11 24.06 -3.51
C GLU A 37 -5.68 24.56 -2.16
N LYS A 38 -6.51 23.70 -1.53
CA LYS A 38 -7.09 23.98 -0.20
C LYS A 38 -6.14 23.66 0.95
N SER A 39 -5.09 22.87 0.69
CA SER A 39 -4.00 22.58 1.62
C SER A 39 -2.66 22.74 0.92
N ARG A 40 -1.61 22.92 1.70
CA ARG A 40 -0.23 23.13 1.22
C ARG A 40 0.71 22.23 2.02
N THR A 41 1.72 21.71 1.35
CA THR A 41 2.83 20.97 1.94
C THR A 41 4.04 21.12 1.04
N GLU A 42 5.24 20.97 1.57
CA GLU A 42 6.48 21.04 0.81
C GLU A 42 6.80 19.71 0.13
N ILE A 43 6.53 18.60 0.84
CA ILE A 43 6.71 17.23 0.37
C ILE A 43 5.41 16.47 0.55
N PHE A 44 5.08 15.61 -0.39
CA PHE A 44 3.88 14.78 -0.34
C PHE A 44 4.18 13.33 -0.73
N GLY A 45 4.01 12.41 0.21
CA GLY A 45 3.99 10.97 -0.04
C GLY A 45 2.64 10.53 -0.61
N ALA A 46 2.61 10.02 -1.83
CA ALA A 46 1.39 9.66 -2.53
C ALA A 46 1.32 8.16 -2.83
N ARG A 47 0.12 7.60 -2.64
CA ARG A 47 -0.20 6.26 -3.13
C ARG A 47 -0.71 6.34 -4.57
N GLY A 48 -0.02 5.62 -5.45
CA GLY A 48 -0.39 5.51 -6.87
C GLY A 48 0.25 6.58 -7.74
N LEU A 49 0.82 6.11 -8.83
CA LEU A 49 1.55 6.91 -9.80
C LEU A 49 0.65 7.96 -10.50
N ASP A 50 -0.63 7.63 -10.73
CA ASP A 50 -1.55 8.52 -11.45
C ASP A 50 -1.83 9.82 -10.69
N LEU A 51 -1.88 9.78 -9.36
CA LEU A 51 -2.04 10.98 -8.54
C LEU A 51 -0.84 11.91 -8.70
N ALA A 52 0.39 11.36 -8.63
CA ALA A 52 1.62 12.13 -8.81
C ALA A 52 1.70 12.75 -10.23
N LYS A 53 1.39 11.96 -11.27
CA LYS A 53 1.33 12.45 -12.66
C LYS A 53 0.31 13.59 -12.82
N ASN A 54 -0.87 13.45 -12.22
CA ASN A 54 -1.91 14.50 -12.29
C ASN A 54 -1.48 15.78 -11.57
N MET A 55 -0.88 15.67 -10.38
CA MET A 55 -0.32 16.82 -9.65
C MET A 55 0.79 17.50 -10.46
N ARG A 56 1.66 16.72 -11.10
CA ARG A 56 2.71 17.24 -11.97
C ARG A 56 2.14 17.99 -13.19
N LYS A 57 1.14 17.38 -13.86
CA LYS A 57 0.44 18.00 -15.01
C LYS A 57 -0.23 19.33 -14.65
N LYS A 58 -0.76 19.45 -13.44
CA LYS A 58 -1.37 20.69 -12.92
C LYS A 58 -0.37 21.69 -12.34
N GLY A 59 0.93 21.40 -12.38
CA GLY A 59 1.96 22.28 -11.82
C GLY A 59 1.95 22.41 -10.29
N ILE A 60 1.27 21.50 -9.59
CA ILE A 60 1.20 21.46 -8.12
C ILE A 60 2.39 20.71 -7.53
N SER A 61 2.83 19.64 -8.19
CA SER A 61 4.11 18.98 -7.94
C SER A 61 5.16 19.47 -8.92
N ILE A 62 6.35 19.82 -8.43
CA ILE A 62 7.51 20.23 -9.25
C ILE A 62 8.17 18.99 -9.86
N VAL A 63 8.36 17.97 -9.04
CA VAL A 63 8.95 16.68 -9.41
C VAL A 63 8.37 15.59 -8.50
N PHE A 64 8.30 14.38 -8.98
CA PHE A 64 8.02 13.21 -8.16
C PHE A 64 8.93 12.06 -8.54
N GLU A 65 9.19 11.21 -7.56
CA GLU A 65 10.03 10.03 -7.69
C GLU A 65 9.35 8.82 -7.05
N PRO A 66 9.68 7.60 -7.48
CA PRO A 66 9.28 6.40 -6.75
C PRO A 66 9.88 6.43 -5.33
N LEU A 67 9.04 6.18 -4.33
CA LEU A 67 9.44 6.07 -2.92
C LEU A 67 9.64 4.60 -2.53
N CYS A 68 8.68 3.76 -2.86
CA CYS A 68 8.69 2.33 -2.62
C CYS A 68 7.57 1.67 -3.43
N PHE A 69 7.55 0.33 -3.40
CA PHE A 69 6.51 -0.46 -4.04
C PHE A 69 5.78 -1.32 -3.00
N THR A 70 4.65 -1.90 -3.41
CA THR A 70 3.99 -2.97 -2.66
C THR A 70 3.50 -4.03 -3.64
N ASP A 71 3.29 -5.23 -3.13
CA ASP A 71 2.77 -6.36 -3.87
C ASP A 71 1.49 -6.89 -3.21
N TYR A 72 0.87 -7.89 -3.80
CA TYR A 72 -0.32 -8.55 -3.28
C TYR A 72 -0.01 -9.99 -2.93
N VAL A 73 -0.62 -10.44 -1.83
CA VAL A 73 -0.50 -11.81 -1.32
C VAL A 73 -1.88 -12.36 -0.98
N ILE A 74 -1.98 -13.69 -1.01
CA ILE A 74 -3.08 -14.41 -0.40
C ILE A 74 -2.84 -14.43 1.10
N VAL A 75 -3.86 -14.14 1.89
CA VAL A 75 -3.76 -14.15 3.36
C VAL A 75 -4.86 -15.02 3.96
N THR A 76 -4.52 -15.79 4.97
CA THR A 76 -5.41 -16.67 5.74
C THR A 76 -5.28 -16.38 7.23
N PRO A 77 -6.24 -16.77 8.07
CA PRO A 77 -6.03 -16.83 9.51
C PRO A 77 -4.84 -17.73 9.85
N LYS A 78 -4.22 -17.51 11.02
CA LYS A 78 -3.11 -18.32 11.53
C LYS A 78 -3.48 -19.80 11.57
N GLY A 79 -2.55 -20.64 11.11
CA GLY A 79 -2.74 -22.09 11.01
C GLY A 79 -3.51 -22.51 9.77
N ASN A 80 -3.93 -21.57 8.93
CA ASN A 80 -4.57 -21.81 7.63
C ASN A 80 -5.62 -22.95 7.67
N PRO A 81 -6.70 -22.83 8.46
CA PRO A 81 -7.63 -23.92 8.74
C PRO A 81 -8.36 -24.45 7.50
N ALA A 82 -8.48 -23.64 6.45
CA ALA A 82 -9.09 -24.05 5.17
C ALA A 82 -8.08 -24.62 4.16
N GLY A 83 -6.79 -24.67 4.50
CA GLY A 83 -5.75 -25.25 3.64
C GLY A 83 -5.43 -24.48 2.37
N ILE A 84 -5.76 -23.20 2.31
CA ILE A 84 -5.60 -22.33 1.11
C ILE A 84 -4.12 -21.98 0.92
N ARG A 85 -3.57 -22.22 -0.27
CA ARG A 85 -2.17 -21.91 -0.60
C ARG A 85 -2.00 -21.12 -1.89
N ASP A 86 -2.98 -21.21 -2.77
CA ASP A 86 -2.96 -20.51 -4.06
C ASP A 86 -4.34 -19.95 -4.43
N LEU A 87 -4.39 -19.27 -5.58
CA LEU A 87 -5.64 -18.66 -6.07
C LEU A 87 -6.70 -19.70 -6.48
N LYS A 88 -6.31 -20.94 -6.85
CA LYS A 88 -7.25 -21.99 -7.22
C LYS A 88 -8.02 -22.49 -6.00
N ASP A 89 -7.32 -22.62 -4.87
CA ASP A 89 -7.94 -23.02 -3.62
C ASP A 89 -9.03 -22.02 -3.20
N MET A 90 -8.86 -20.72 -3.50
CA MET A 90 -9.87 -19.69 -3.23
C MET A 90 -11.17 -19.91 -4.06
N ALA A 91 -11.08 -20.60 -5.18
CA ALA A 91 -12.22 -20.90 -6.06
C ALA A 91 -12.91 -22.23 -5.72
N GLU A 92 -12.36 -23.04 -4.81
CA GLU A 92 -12.94 -24.31 -4.39
C GLU A 92 -14.26 -24.12 -3.63
N PRO A 93 -15.26 -24.99 -3.85
CA PRO A 93 -16.57 -24.89 -3.21
C PRO A 93 -16.47 -24.86 -1.67
N GLY A 94 -17.19 -23.94 -1.04
CA GLY A 94 -17.29 -23.85 0.42
C GLY A 94 -16.23 -22.97 1.07
N VAL A 95 -15.24 -22.46 0.35
CA VAL A 95 -14.28 -21.48 0.84
C VAL A 95 -14.98 -20.12 1.05
N ARG A 96 -14.75 -19.49 2.20
CA ARG A 96 -15.32 -18.19 2.53
C ARG A 96 -14.33 -17.08 2.19
N VAL A 97 -14.58 -16.35 1.11
CA VAL A 97 -13.69 -15.31 0.59
C VAL A 97 -14.18 -13.92 1.00
N MET A 98 -13.30 -13.08 1.54
CA MET A 98 -13.49 -11.64 1.69
C MET A 98 -12.51 -10.90 0.79
N LEU A 99 -12.95 -9.86 0.08
CA LEU A 99 -12.08 -9.07 -0.80
C LEU A 99 -12.25 -7.56 -0.59
N PRO A 100 -11.17 -6.76 -0.71
CA PRO A 100 -11.23 -5.31 -0.57
C PRO A 100 -11.71 -4.62 -1.86
N LEU A 101 -12.81 -5.10 -2.45
CA LEU A 101 -13.31 -4.59 -3.75
C LEU A 101 -13.95 -3.21 -3.65
N GLY A 102 -14.39 -2.82 -2.44
CA GLY A 102 -14.84 -1.47 -2.13
C GLY A 102 -13.74 -0.50 -1.75
N ALA A 103 -12.48 -0.95 -1.64
CA ALA A 103 -11.36 -0.09 -1.31
C ALA A 103 -11.05 0.91 -2.43
N SER A 104 -10.46 2.05 -2.03
CA SER A 104 -10.06 3.08 -3.00
C SER A 104 -9.05 2.53 -4.02
N PRO A 105 -9.13 2.98 -5.29
CA PRO A 105 -8.06 2.70 -6.24
C PRO A 105 -6.70 3.19 -5.72
N PRO A 106 -5.61 2.50 -6.09
CA PRO A 106 -5.51 1.37 -7.00
C PRO A 106 -5.76 0.00 -6.35
N GLY A 107 -5.97 -0.08 -5.02
CA GLY A 107 -6.08 -1.34 -4.29
C GLY A 107 -7.13 -2.32 -4.84
N SER A 108 -8.39 -1.88 -4.96
CA SER A 108 -9.45 -2.73 -5.52
C SER A 108 -9.19 -3.13 -6.97
N ALA A 109 -8.60 -2.23 -7.77
CA ALA A 109 -8.26 -2.52 -9.16
C ALA A 109 -7.19 -3.60 -9.29
N SER A 110 -6.20 -3.60 -8.40
CA SER A 110 -5.14 -4.62 -8.37
C SER A 110 -5.70 -6.00 -8.01
N VAL A 111 -6.56 -6.09 -7.01
CA VAL A 111 -7.22 -7.38 -6.65
C VAL A 111 -8.07 -7.90 -7.80
N LYS A 112 -8.87 -7.05 -8.45
CA LYS A 112 -9.62 -7.41 -9.66
C LYS A 112 -8.70 -7.86 -10.78
N GLY A 113 -7.54 -7.21 -10.94
CA GLY A 113 -6.51 -7.58 -11.90
C GLY A 113 -5.94 -8.97 -11.65
N VAL A 114 -5.61 -9.31 -10.41
CA VAL A 114 -5.13 -10.65 -10.02
C VAL A 114 -6.16 -11.72 -10.38
N MET A 115 -7.42 -11.55 -10.00
CA MET A 115 -8.48 -12.49 -10.31
C MET A 115 -8.67 -12.67 -11.83
N LYS A 116 -8.62 -11.55 -12.58
CA LYS A 116 -8.77 -11.59 -14.04
C LYS A 116 -7.59 -12.31 -14.71
N LEU A 117 -6.35 -11.99 -14.34
CA LEU A 117 -5.14 -12.59 -14.91
C LEU A 117 -5.03 -14.09 -14.60
N SER A 118 -5.51 -14.51 -13.43
CA SER A 118 -5.55 -15.93 -13.06
C SER A 118 -6.65 -16.73 -13.79
N GLY A 119 -7.64 -16.06 -14.40
CA GLY A 119 -8.81 -16.69 -14.98
C GLY A 119 -9.81 -17.25 -13.96
N LEU A 120 -9.63 -16.95 -12.66
CA LEU A 120 -10.42 -17.54 -11.58
C LEU A 120 -11.51 -16.60 -11.03
N THR A 121 -11.77 -15.47 -11.71
CA THR A 121 -12.74 -14.47 -11.26
C THR A 121 -14.08 -15.08 -10.85
N ASP A 122 -14.70 -15.88 -11.72
CA ASP A 122 -16.03 -16.43 -11.47
C ASP A 122 -16.07 -17.41 -10.29
N GLY A 123 -15.02 -18.24 -10.17
CA GLY A 123 -14.89 -19.19 -9.06
C GLY A 123 -14.73 -18.47 -7.71
N ILE A 124 -13.80 -17.52 -7.64
CA ILE A 124 -13.55 -16.73 -6.42
C ILE A 124 -14.79 -15.90 -6.06
N MET A 125 -15.45 -15.26 -7.03
CA MET A 125 -16.64 -14.43 -6.78
C MET A 125 -17.86 -15.25 -6.33
N LYS A 126 -17.98 -16.53 -6.69
CA LYS A 126 -19.02 -17.42 -6.13
C LYS A 126 -18.83 -17.68 -4.64
N ASN A 127 -17.61 -17.65 -4.17
CA ASN A 127 -17.23 -17.87 -2.78
C ASN A 127 -17.16 -16.56 -1.96
N LEU A 128 -17.41 -15.40 -2.59
CA LEU A 128 -17.33 -14.10 -1.94
C LEU A 128 -18.48 -13.93 -0.94
N ILE A 129 -18.13 -13.78 0.33
CA ILE A 129 -19.09 -13.55 1.41
C ILE A 129 -19.20 -12.08 1.81
N ALA A 130 -18.17 -11.28 1.53
CA ALA A 130 -18.19 -9.83 1.79
C ALA A 130 -17.22 -9.06 0.92
N GLU A 131 -17.66 -7.85 0.50
CA GLU A 131 -16.83 -6.82 -0.10
C GLU A 131 -16.57 -5.72 0.94
N ASN A 132 -15.30 -5.37 1.13
CA ASN A 132 -14.92 -4.39 2.14
C ASN A 132 -14.29 -3.15 1.50
N ALA A 133 -14.65 -1.98 2.02
CA ALA A 133 -14.02 -0.71 1.68
C ALA A 133 -12.79 -0.41 2.57
N CYS A 134 -12.81 -0.90 3.82
CA CYS A 134 -11.71 -0.73 4.77
C CYS A 134 -10.95 -2.04 4.93
N VAL A 135 -9.71 -2.10 4.42
CA VAL A 135 -8.87 -3.29 4.47
C VAL A 135 -8.53 -3.67 5.92
N ILE A 136 -8.32 -2.71 6.81
CA ILE A 136 -8.02 -2.98 8.23
C ILE A 136 -9.20 -3.66 8.92
N SER A 137 -10.43 -3.20 8.68
CA SER A 137 -11.64 -3.86 9.23
C SER A 137 -11.77 -5.27 8.69
N MET A 138 -11.56 -5.46 7.39
CA MET A 138 -11.59 -6.79 6.76
C MET A 138 -10.54 -7.73 7.37
N MET A 139 -9.33 -7.25 7.63
CA MET A 139 -8.29 -8.03 8.29
C MET A 139 -8.66 -8.42 9.73
N CYS A 140 -9.36 -7.54 10.46
CA CYS A 140 -9.90 -7.90 11.77
C CYS A 140 -10.90 -9.06 11.66
N ASP A 141 -11.83 -8.99 10.71
CA ASP A 141 -12.81 -10.05 10.48
C ASP A 141 -12.14 -11.37 10.06
N LEU A 142 -11.09 -11.30 9.23
CA LEU A 142 -10.33 -12.47 8.81
C LEU A 142 -9.65 -13.17 10.01
N VAL A 143 -8.94 -12.42 10.85
CA VAL A 143 -8.24 -13.01 12.02
C VAL A 143 -9.19 -13.50 13.11
N GLU A 144 -10.46 -13.07 13.09
CA GLU A 144 -11.54 -13.60 13.92
C GLU A 144 -12.20 -14.85 13.32
N GLY A 145 -11.73 -15.32 12.16
CA GLY A 145 -12.24 -16.52 11.50
C GLY A 145 -13.60 -16.34 10.81
N LYS A 146 -14.01 -15.09 10.53
CA LYS A 146 -15.25 -14.82 9.78
C LYS A 146 -15.13 -15.17 8.31
N ALA A 147 -13.90 -15.22 7.78
CA ALA A 147 -13.56 -15.69 6.45
C ALA A 147 -12.34 -16.61 6.50
N ASP A 148 -12.12 -17.35 5.42
CA ASP A 148 -11.01 -18.29 5.30
C ASP A 148 -9.81 -17.65 4.60
N VAL A 149 -10.06 -16.68 3.71
CA VAL A 149 -9.01 -16.13 2.85
C VAL A 149 -9.37 -14.74 2.31
N SER A 150 -8.31 -13.96 2.03
CA SER A 150 -8.40 -12.69 1.30
C SER A 150 -7.17 -12.50 0.40
N ILE A 151 -7.21 -11.47 -0.46
CA ILE A 151 -6.07 -10.93 -1.21
C ILE A 151 -5.83 -9.51 -0.71
N ILE A 152 -4.61 -9.26 -0.19
CA ILE A 152 -4.24 -7.97 0.40
C ILE A 152 -2.89 -7.47 -0.10
N GLU A 153 -2.58 -6.22 0.20
CA GLU A 153 -1.23 -5.68 0.02
C GLU A 153 -0.25 -6.35 1.00
N LYS A 154 0.87 -6.84 0.50
CA LYS A 154 1.91 -7.55 1.28
C LYS A 154 2.36 -6.76 2.50
N ARG A 155 2.47 -5.43 2.42
CA ARG A 155 2.83 -4.55 3.55
C ARG A 155 1.93 -4.71 4.79
N LEU A 156 0.74 -5.25 4.66
CA LEU A 156 -0.15 -5.49 5.80
C LEU A 156 0.21 -6.76 6.58
N THR A 157 1.04 -7.63 6.02
CA THR A 157 1.48 -8.85 6.72
C THR A 157 2.46 -8.56 7.85
N THR A 158 3.16 -7.42 7.81
CA THR A 158 4.10 -6.96 8.85
C THR A 158 3.45 -6.08 9.91
N HIS A 159 2.17 -5.69 9.71
CA HIS A 159 1.47 -4.81 10.64
C HIS A 159 1.27 -5.50 12.00
N ASP A 160 1.63 -4.84 13.11
CA ASP A 160 1.64 -5.41 14.47
C ASP A 160 0.32 -6.07 14.90
N ARG A 161 -0.82 -5.55 14.44
CA ARG A 161 -2.13 -6.15 14.74
C ARG A 161 -2.35 -7.51 14.09
N PHE A 162 -1.60 -7.86 13.03
CA PHE A 162 -1.91 -9.01 12.19
C PHE A 162 -0.75 -10.00 12.02
N LYS A 163 0.51 -9.58 12.07
CA LYS A 163 1.70 -10.36 11.72
C LYS A 163 1.77 -11.75 12.39
N ASP A 164 1.31 -11.86 13.63
CA ASP A 164 1.34 -13.11 14.40
C ASP A 164 0.02 -13.88 14.33
N ARG A 165 -0.99 -13.35 13.65
CA ARG A 165 -2.36 -13.87 13.59
C ARG A 165 -2.79 -14.35 12.20
N ILE A 166 -1.89 -14.26 11.23
CA ILE A 166 -2.13 -14.64 9.84
C ILE A 166 -1.00 -15.53 9.31
N GLU A 167 -1.30 -16.19 8.19
CA GLU A 167 -0.32 -16.75 7.26
C GLU A 167 -0.56 -16.11 5.89
N TYR A 168 0.47 -16.05 5.06
CA TYR A 168 0.33 -15.51 3.72
C TYR A 168 1.15 -16.31 2.70
N PHE A 169 0.70 -16.26 1.45
CA PHE A 169 1.29 -16.97 0.32
C PHE A 169 1.46 -15.98 -0.83
N ASP A 170 2.63 -16.00 -1.46
CA ASP A 170 2.91 -15.14 -2.59
C ASP A 170 2.05 -15.53 -3.81
N ILE A 171 1.53 -14.54 -4.51
CA ILE A 171 0.82 -14.74 -5.78
C ILE A 171 1.85 -14.83 -6.91
N PRO A 172 1.80 -15.86 -7.78
CA PRO A 172 2.71 -15.97 -8.92
C PRO A 172 2.73 -14.69 -9.76
N ALA A 173 3.93 -14.22 -10.11
CA ALA A 173 4.14 -12.92 -10.77
C ALA A 173 3.32 -12.73 -12.05
N GLN A 174 3.03 -13.80 -12.78
CA GLN A 174 2.19 -13.77 -13.98
C GLN A 174 0.73 -13.35 -13.71
N PHE A 175 0.25 -13.46 -12.48
CA PHE A 175 -1.10 -13.07 -12.07
C PHE A 175 -1.14 -11.69 -11.38
N VAL A 176 0.02 -11.10 -11.12
CA VAL A 176 0.09 -9.75 -10.57
C VAL A 176 -0.03 -8.74 -11.72
N PRO A 177 -0.84 -7.67 -11.59
CA PRO A 177 -0.87 -6.61 -12.60
C PRO A 177 0.53 -6.07 -12.91
N PRO A 178 0.81 -5.67 -14.18
CA PRO A 178 2.18 -5.44 -14.67
C PRO A 178 2.98 -4.31 -14.00
N ALA A 179 2.41 -3.58 -13.06
CA ALA A 179 3.15 -2.64 -12.23
C ALA A 179 2.84 -2.93 -10.77
N PRO A 180 3.84 -3.14 -9.90
CA PRO A 180 3.63 -3.11 -8.46
C PRO A 180 3.00 -1.76 -8.08
N LEU A 181 2.22 -1.73 -7.04
CA LEU A 181 1.63 -0.49 -6.57
C LEU A 181 2.75 0.46 -6.16
N THR A 182 2.99 1.49 -6.97
CA THR A 182 4.05 2.47 -6.75
C THR A 182 3.59 3.53 -5.77
N PHE A 183 4.32 3.71 -4.70
CA PHE A 183 4.24 4.90 -3.87
C PHE A 183 5.24 5.92 -4.37
N THR A 184 4.86 7.18 -4.38
CA THR A 184 5.69 8.27 -4.86
C THR A 184 5.96 9.27 -3.75
N ILE A 185 7.12 9.93 -3.82
CA ILE A 185 7.42 11.11 -3.04
C ILE A 185 7.50 12.31 -3.98
N ASN A 186 6.85 13.40 -3.62
CA ASN A 186 6.65 14.56 -4.49
C ASN A 186 7.22 15.80 -3.82
N THR A 187 8.02 16.59 -4.53
CA THR A 187 8.33 17.97 -4.17
C THR A 187 7.23 18.88 -4.68
N MET A 188 6.58 19.61 -3.78
CA MET A 188 5.44 20.44 -4.11
C MET A 188 5.88 21.87 -4.47
N LYS A 189 5.05 22.60 -5.22
CA LYS A 189 5.34 24.00 -5.61
C LYS A 189 5.50 24.97 -4.43
N TYR A 190 5.07 24.56 -3.25
CA TYR A 190 5.12 25.35 -2.02
C TYR A 190 6.42 25.19 -1.23
N VAL A 191 7.37 24.39 -1.73
CA VAL A 191 8.67 24.17 -1.09
C VAL A 191 9.42 25.49 -0.91
N GLN A 192 9.80 25.80 0.32
CA GLN A 192 10.55 27.01 0.68
C GLN A 192 12.05 26.76 0.57
N ASP A 193 12.51 25.65 1.15
CA ASP A 193 13.91 25.21 1.03
C ASP A 193 14.01 23.96 0.15
N ARG A 194 14.43 24.19 -1.10
CA ARG A 194 14.57 23.11 -2.08
C ARG A 194 15.73 22.16 -1.77
N ALA A 195 16.80 22.67 -1.15
CA ALA A 195 17.95 21.85 -0.82
C ALA A 195 17.60 20.91 0.33
N LEU A 196 16.96 21.41 1.39
CA LEU A 196 16.48 20.59 2.50
C LEU A 196 15.44 19.55 2.04
N ALA A 197 14.52 19.93 1.17
CA ALA A 197 13.53 18.99 0.62
C ALA A 197 14.19 17.89 -0.22
N ALA A 198 15.19 18.23 -1.03
CA ALA A 198 15.95 17.26 -1.81
C ALA A 198 16.74 16.30 -0.91
N ASP A 199 17.43 16.81 0.11
CA ASP A 199 18.17 16.03 1.09
C ASP A 199 17.25 15.02 1.83
N TYR A 200 16.08 15.46 2.27
CA TYR A 200 15.09 14.56 2.88
C TYR A 200 14.62 13.47 1.90
N ILE A 201 14.33 13.82 0.66
CA ILE A 201 13.91 12.85 -0.38
C ILE A 201 15.04 11.85 -0.66
N GLU A 202 16.28 12.33 -0.76
CA GLU A 202 17.45 11.47 -0.93
C GLU A 202 17.61 10.51 0.24
N PHE A 203 17.48 11.00 1.48
CA PHE A 203 17.46 10.13 2.66
C PHE A 203 16.38 9.06 2.57
N THR A 204 15.14 9.38 2.22
CA THR A 204 14.06 8.38 2.12
C THR A 204 14.34 7.29 1.09
N ARG A 205 15.18 7.61 0.08
CA ARG A 205 15.58 6.71 -1.00
C ARG A 205 16.97 6.08 -0.80
N SER A 206 17.68 6.47 0.25
CA SER A 206 18.95 5.85 0.64
C SER A 206 18.74 4.40 1.11
N GLN A 207 19.83 3.66 1.24
CA GLN A 207 19.77 2.28 1.77
C GLN A 207 19.10 2.23 3.15
N GLU A 208 19.40 3.18 4.03
CA GLU A 208 18.80 3.25 5.37
C GLU A 208 17.30 3.58 5.30
N GLY A 209 16.91 4.59 4.51
CA GLY A 209 15.50 4.95 4.33
C GLY A 209 14.69 3.81 3.71
N GLN A 210 15.26 3.10 2.74
CA GLN A 210 14.61 1.95 2.12
C GLN A 210 14.50 0.76 3.09
N GLN A 211 15.51 0.52 3.94
CA GLN A 211 15.42 -0.50 4.98
C GLN A 211 14.29 -0.21 5.98
N ILE A 212 14.07 1.05 6.33
CA ILE A 212 12.92 1.45 7.16
C ILE A 212 11.60 1.09 6.45
N LEU A 213 11.48 1.42 5.16
CA LEU A 213 10.29 1.07 4.37
C LEU A 213 10.07 -0.45 4.27
N GLU A 214 11.14 -1.23 4.06
CA GLU A 214 11.07 -2.70 4.04
C GLU A 214 10.62 -3.29 5.37
N ASN A 215 11.07 -2.74 6.50
CA ASN A 215 10.61 -3.14 7.83
C ASN A 215 9.10 -2.91 8.04
N HIS A 216 8.51 -1.98 7.28
CA HIS A 216 7.07 -1.75 7.20
C HIS A 216 6.37 -2.53 6.07
N GLY A 217 7.05 -3.52 5.46
CA GLY A 217 6.49 -4.43 4.45
C GLY A 217 6.36 -3.84 3.05
N PHE A 218 7.05 -2.73 2.76
CA PHE A 218 7.18 -2.22 1.41
C PHE A 218 8.34 -2.89 0.68
N THR A 219 8.31 -2.83 -0.64
CA THR A 219 9.41 -3.28 -1.50
C THR A 219 10.27 -2.08 -1.89
N SER A 220 11.57 -2.22 -1.75
CA SER A 220 12.55 -1.17 -2.06
C SER A 220 12.52 -0.76 -3.55
N VAL A 221 12.89 0.49 -3.83
CA VAL A 221 13.15 0.96 -5.20
C VAL A 221 14.47 0.43 -5.76
N HIS A 222 15.28 -0.22 -4.95
CA HIS A 222 16.57 -0.80 -5.32
C HIS A 222 16.52 -2.33 -5.53
N SER A 223 15.36 -2.97 -5.31
CA SER A 223 15.14 -4.41 -5.51
C SER A 223 14.84 -4.78 -6.97
#